data_431a2c45aef07da5a9b15e4dd2d1ed1b
#
_entry.id   431a2c45aef07da5a9b15e4dd2d1ed1b
#
_cell.length_a   1.000
_cell.length_b   1.000
_cell.length_c   1.000
_cell.angle_alpha   90.00
_cell.angle_beta   90.00
_cell.angle_gamma   90.00
#
_symmetry.space_group_name_H-M   'P 1'
#
loop_
_entity.id
_entity.type
_entity.pdbx_description
1 polymer ?
#
loop_
_entity_poly.entity_id
_entity_poly.type
_entity_poly.pdbx_seq_one_letter_code
_entity_poly.pdbx_strand_id
1 'polypeptide(L)'
;DASMMVHGSSRRTVLKHFLGLERLNFTFCGKASHASAYPEEGINALDAVILLFNSIGLLRQQSRSDVRIHGIITDGGRKPNIIPERAAASFYVRANDLKELDSVKQRVIHCANGAATATGCTLEVSEGGDLNAPMKINMAFIEVYRSALKALGLKEDIQPPEKNVGSSDIGNVSQIMPT
;
A
#
# COMPACT_ATOMS: atom_id res chain seq x y z
N ASP A 1 14.24 -28.27 -3.06
CA ASP A 1 14.89 -27.01 -3.40
C ASP A 1 14.33 -25.91 -2.50
N ALA A 2 15.17 -24.90 -2.16
CA ALA A 2 14.81 -23.76 -1.31
C ALA A 2 15.52 -22.50 -1.82
N SER A 3 15.03 -21.32 -1.42
CA SER A 3 15.68 -20.05 -1.72
C SER A 3 16.04 -19.29 -0.45
N MET A 4 17.01 -18.41 -0.56
CA MET A 4 17.42 -17.52 0.51
C MET A 4 17.86 -16.18 -0.06
N MET A 5 17.41 -15.08 0.56
CA MET A 5 17.87 -13.75 0.24
C MET A 5 18.75 -13.21 1.38
N VAL A 6 19.92 -12.73 1.03
CA VAL A 6 20.79 -12.00 1.96
C VAL A 6 20.63 -10.50 1.68
N HIS A 7 20.17 -9.75 2.68
CA HIS A 7 19.97 -8.31 2.58
C HIS A 7 20.84 -7.56 3.59
N GLY A 8 21.54 -6.51 3.11
CA GLY A 8 22.36 -5.66 3.98
C GLY A 8 21.54 -5.04 5.11
N SER A 9 22.04 -5.15 6.34
CA SER A 9 21.39 -4.63 7.54
C SER A 9 22.44 -4.30 8.60
N SER A 10 22.10 -3.40 9.52
CA SER A 10 22.89 -3.13 10.73
C SER A 10 22.74 -4.23 11.79
N ARG A 11 21.87 -5.23 11.56
CA ARG A 11 21.59 -6.32 12.49
C ARG A 11 21.60 -7.65 11.76
N ARG A 12 22.07 -8.69 12.45
CA ARG A 12 22.00 -10.08 11.98
C ARG A 12 20.66 -10.67 12.41
N THR A 13 19.73 -10.77 11.47
CA THR A 13 18.40 -11.36 11.70
C THR A 13 18.14 -12.47 10.72
N VAL A 14 17.67 -13.59 11.24
CA VAL A 14 17.32 -14.78 10.45
C VAL A 14 15.84 -14.76 10.08
N LEU A 15 15.00 -14.46 11.08
CA LEU A 15 13.55 -14.36 10.87
C LEU A 15 13.17 -12.92 10.52
N LYS A 16 12.63 -12.72 9.34
CA LYS A 16 12.13 -11.41 8.87
C LYS A 16 10.71 -11.55 8.35
N HIS A 17 9.81 -10.78 8.94
CA HIS A 17 8.46 -10.61 8.40
C HIS A 17 8.47 -9.52 7.33
N PHE A 18 7.74 -9.76 6.24
CA PHE A 18 7.42 -8.75 5.23
C PHE A 18 5.93 -8.70 5.01
N LEU A 19 5.38 -7.49 5.02
CA LEU A 19 3.98 -7.26 4.66
C LEU A 19 3.79 -7.42 3.16
N GLY A 20 2.63 -7.90 2.76
CA GLY A 20 2.16 -7.73 1.40
C GLY A 20 1.99 -6.24 1.07
N LEU A 21 2.17 -5.87 -0.19
CA LEU A 21 2.03 -4.50 -0.68
C LEU A 21 1.34 -4.49 -2.04
N GLU A 22 0.25 -3.75 -2.11
CA GLU A 22 -0.40 -3.30 -3.34
C GLU A 22 -0.23 -1.80 -3.51
N ARG A 23 -0.07 -1.37 -4.76
CA ARG A 23 0.09 0.03 -5.16
C ARG A 23 -1.09 0.42 -6.04
N LEU A 24 -1.82 1.45 -5.64
CA LEU A 24 -3.01 1.92 -6.33
C LEU A 24 -2.85 3.38 -6.72
N ASN A 25 -3.10 3.69 -7.98
CA ASN A 25 -3.19 5.05 -8.47
C ASN A 25 -4.63 5.35 -8.87
N PHE A 26 -5.13 6.49 -8.43
CA PHE A 26 -6.47 6.99 -8.70
C PHE A 26 -6.37 8.30 -9.46
N THR A 27 -7.02 8.38 -10.60
CA THR A 27 -7.18 9.62 -11.35
C THR A 27 -8.66 9.94 -11.44
N PHE A 28 -9.04 11.13 -10.95
CA PHE A 28 -10.38 11.65 -11.07
C PHE A 28 -10.40 12.69 -12.20
N CYS A 29 -11.42 12.58 -13.08
CA CYS A 29 -11.67 13.52 -14.13
C CYS A 29 -13.03 14.17 -13.94
N GLY A 30 -13.03 15.49 -13.92
CA GLY A 30 -14.19 16.35 -13.77
C GLY A 30 -14.31 17.32 -14.93
N LYS A 31 -14.69 18.57 -14.64
CA LYS A 31 -14.86 19.63 -15.63
C LYS A 31 -14.33 20.96 -15.09
N ALA A 32 -13.42 21.59 -15.82
CA ALA A 32 -12.92 22.91 -15.46
C ALA A 32 -13.99 23.99 -15.60
N SER A 33 -13.97 24.95 -14.68
CA SER A 33 -14.71 26.19 -14.78
C SER A 33 -14.02 27.31 -14.00
N HIS A 34 -14.46 28.55 -14.16
CA HIS A 34 -13.95 29.68 -13.38
C HIS A 34 -14.58 29.62 -11.96
N ALA A 35 -13.76 29.40 -10.94
CA ALA A 35 -14.24 29.08 -9.59
C ALA A 35 -15.15 30.15 -8.92
N SER A 36 -15.04 31.41 -9.32
CA SER A 36 -15.89 32.49 -8.78
C SER A 36 -16.98 32.96 -9.72
N ALA A 37 -16.82 32.80 -11.06
CA ALA A 37 -17.77 33.31 -12.04
C ALA A 37 -18.84 32.26 -12.39
N TYR A 38 -18.46 31.01 -12.53
CA TYR A 38 -19.34 29.92 -12.98
C TYR A 38 -19.03 28.63 -12.23
N PRO A 39 -19.04 28.63 -10.86
CA PRO A 39 -18.69 27.44 -10.07
C PRO A 39 -19.63 26.27 -10.35
N GLU A 40 -20.90 26.52 -10.61
CA GLU A 40 -21.95 25.52 -10.89
C GLU A 40 -21.75 24.76 -12.19
N GLU A 41 -20.94 25.28 -13.11
CA GLU A 41 -20.62 24.59 -14.37
C GLU A 41 -19.47 23.60 -14.25
N GLY A 42 -18.73 23.65 -13.13
CA GLY A 42 -17.57 22.82 -12.88
C GLY A 42 -17.91 21.49 -12.19
N ILE A 43 -17.02 20.52 -12.36
CA ILE A 43 -16.98 19.27 -11.59
C ILE A 43 -15.57 19.18 -11.01
N ASN A 44 -15.44 19.31 -9.68
CA ASN A 44 -14.14 19.47 -9.04
C ASN A 44 -13.48 18.11 -8.76
N ALA A 45 -12.48 17.76 -9.56
CA ALA A 45 -11.73 16.51 -9.37
C ALA A 45 -10.90 16.48 -8.06
N LEU A 46 -10.47 17.65 -7.56
CA LEU A 46 -9.75 17.71 -6.28
C LEU A 46 -10.66 17.37 -5.09
N ASP A 47 -11.93 17.76 -5.13
CA ASP A 47 -12.89 17.40 -4.08
C ASP A 47 -13.07 15.89 -3.99
N ALA A 48 -13.05 15.18 -5.14
CA ALA A 48 -13.07 13.72 -5.16
C ALA A 48 -11.82 13.11 -4.48
N VAL A 49 -10.62 13.66 -4.71
CA VAL A 49 -9.40 13.23 -4.03
C VAL A 49 -9.48 13.49 -2.52
N ILE A 50 -9.95 14.67 -2.11
CA ILE A 50 -10.11 15.00 -0.69
C ILE A 50 -11.11 14.03 -0.02
N LEU A 51 -12.23 13.75 -0.70
CA LEU A 51 -13.24 12.82 -0.20
C LEU A 51 -12.71 11.38 -0.11
N LEU A 52 -11.88 10.95 -1.05
CA LEU A 52 -11.16 9.67 -0.99
C LEU A 52 -10.27 9.60 0.26
N PHE A 53 -9.45 10.63 0.54
CA PHE A 53 -8.60 10.65 1.73
C PHE A 53 -9.41 10.61 3.03
N ASN A 54 -10.53 11.33 3.10
CA ASN A 54 -11.44 11.28 4.25
C ASN A 54 -12.07 9.89 4.42
N SER A 55 -12.55 9.29 3.35
CA SER A 55 -13.15 7.95 3.38
C SER A 55 -12.15 6.88 3.83
N ILE A 56 -10.90 6.95 3.35
CA ILE A 56 -9.82 6.07 3.80
C ILE A 56 -9.48 6.35 5.28
N GLY A 57 -9.53 7.60 5.72
CA GLY A 57 -9.36 7.97 7.14
C GLY A 57 -10.37 7.24 8.03
N LEU A 58 -11.63 7.22 7.64
CA LEU A 58 -12.70 6.49 8.35
C LEU A 58 -12.51 4.96 8.24
N LEU A 59 -12.13 4.46 7.07
CA LEU A 59 -11.88 3.04 6.83
C LEU A 59 -10.83 2.44 7.78
N ARG A 60 -9.80 3.21 8.15
CA ARG A 60 -8.71 2.75 9.02
C ARG A 60 -9.21 2.30 10.39
N GLN A 61 -10.28 2.90 10.93
CA GLN A 61 -10.85 2.51 12.22
C GLN A 61 -11.38 1.08 12.22
N GLN A 62 -11.89 0.58 11.09
CA GLN A 62 -12.42 -0.78 10.91
C GLN A 62 -11.45 -1.70 10.17
N SER A 63 -10.16 -1.42 10.23
CA SER A 63 -9.09 -2.24 9.66
C SER A 63 -8.31 -2.96 10.77
N ARG A 64 -7.77 -4.13 10.45
CA ARG A 64 -6.91 -4.88 11.39
C ARG A 64 -5.66 -4.07 11.74
N SER A 65 -5.08 -4.35 12.90
CA SER A 65 -3.90 -3.62 13.42
C SER A 65 -2.64 -3.77 12.54
N ASP A 66 -2.56 -4.84 11.74
CA ASP A 66 -1.47 -5.09 10.78
C ASP A 66 -1.67 -4.40 9.42
N VAL A 67 -2.86 -3.89 9.13
CA VAL A 67 -3.13 -3.16 7.89
C VAL A 67 -2.50 -1.77 7.92
N ARG A 68 -1.90 -1.37 6.80
CA ARG A 68 -1.40 0.00 6.58
C ARG A 68 -1.90 0.53 5.25
N ILE A 69 -2.51 1.72 5.30
CA ILE A 69 -2.94 2.44 4.10
C ILE A 69 -2.34 3.84 4.19
N HIS A 70 -1.49 4.18 3.25
CA HIS A 70 -0.85 5.49 3.20
C HIS A 70 -0.70 5.97 1.75
N GLY A 71 -0.77 7.26 1.52
CA GLY A 71 -0.75 7.80 0.17
C GLY A 71 -0.49 9.29 0.15
N ILE A 72 -0.37 9.80 -1.06
CA ILE A 72 -0.14 11.21 -1.36
C ILE A 72 -1.08 11.68 -2.47
N ILE A 73 -1.34 12.97 -2.52
CA ILE A 73 -1.92 13.64 -3.70
C ILE A 73 -0.79 13.85 -4.70
N THR A 74 -0.92 13.33 -5.91
CA THR A 74 0.09 13.45 -6.97
C THR A 74 -0.24 14.57 -7.96
N ASP A 75 -1.52 14.96 -8.05
CA ASP A 75 -1.99 16.09 -8.83
C ASP A 75 -3.21 16.71 -8.12
N GLY A 76 -3.17 18.00 -7.83
CA GLY A 76 -4.23 18.74 -7.13
C GLY A 76 -4.78 19.93 -7.91
N GLY A 77 -4.48 20.03 -9.20
CA GLY A 77 -4.88 21.16 -10.04
C GLY A 77 -3.77 22.21 -10.23
N ARG A 78 -4.10 23.31 -10.93
CA ARG A 78 -3.09 24.26 -11.41
C ARG A 78 -3.15 25.63 -10.73
N LYS A 79 -4.35 26.17 -10.50
CA LYS A 79 -4.57 27.51 -9.95
C LYS A 79 -5.84 27.55 -9.11
N PRO A 80 -5.88 28.33 -8.01
CA PRO A 80 -7.03 28.36 -7.10
C PRO A 80 -8.30 28.97 -7.71
N ASN A 81 -8.21 29.73 -8.78
CA ASN A 81 -9.35 30.32 -9.48
C ASN A 81 -9.91 29.45 -10.62
N ILE A 82 -9.40 28.24 -10.80
CA ILE A 82 -9.87 27.26 -11.79
C ILE A 82 -10.25 25.98 -11.05
N ILE A 83 -11.51 25.55 -11.18
CA ILE A 83 -11.96 24.24 -10.67
C ILE A 83 -11.15 23.16 -11.39
N PRO A 84 -10.42 22.28 -10.67
CA PRO A 84 -9.61 21.25 -11.28
C PRO A 84 -10.43 20.22 -12.06
N GLU A 85 -10.17 20.11 -13.36
CA GLU A 85 -10.77 19.07 -14.22
C GLU A 85 -10.11 17.72 -14.06
N ARG A 86 -8.91 17.68 -13.45
CA ARG A 86 -8.16 16.47 -13.18
C ARG A 86 -7.46 16.59 -11.84
N ALA A 87 -7.52 15.53 -11.05
CA ALA A 87 -6.72 15.35 -9.83
C ALA A 87 -6.37 13.87 -9.64
N ALA A 88 -5.27 13.59 -8.95
CA ALA A 88 -4.79 12.24 -8.79
C ALA A 88 -4.15 12.00 -7.43
N ALA A 89 -4.21 10.74 -6.98
CA ALA A 89 -3.59 10.28 -5.75
C ALA A 89 -2.96 8.90 -5.95
N SER A 90 -1.90 8.62 -5.19
CA SER A 90 -1.26 7.31 -5.14
C SER A 90 -1.29 6.76 -3.72
N PHE A 91 -1.68 5.50 -3.56
CA PHE A 91 -1.78 4.81 -2.27
C PHE A 91 -1.03 3.49 -2.27
N TYR A 92 -0.45 3.18 -1.11
CA TYR A 92 0.08 1.88 -0.78
C TYR A 92 -0.84 1.23 0.25
N VAL A 93 -1.24 -0.01 -0.02
CA VAL A 93 -2.03 -0.86 0.88
C VAL A 93 -1.16 -2.03 1.30
N ARG A 94 -1.08 -2.29 2.61
CA ARG A 94 -0.25 -3.37 3.15
C ARG A 94 -1.04 -4.21 4.16
N ALA A 95 -0.80 -5.53 4.15
CA ALA A 95 -1.34 -6.48 5.12
C ALA A 95 -0.42 -7.70 5.29
N ASN A 96 -0.64 -8.48 6.36
CA ASN A 96 0.15 -9.67 6.68
C ASN A 96 -0.19 -10.90 5.84
N ASP A 97 -1.36 -10.94 5.22
CA ASP A 97 -1.80 -12.06 4.38
C ASP A 97 -2.48 -11.57 3.10
N LEU A 98 -2.45 -12.41 2.06
CA LEU A 98 -2.97 -12.08 0.73
C LEU A 98 -4.48 -11.83 0.72
N LYS A 99 -5.24 -12.57 1.52
CA LYS A 99 -6.70 -12.44 1.56
C LYS A 99 -7.10 -11.10 2.18
N GLU A 100 -6.45 -10.72 3.27
CA GLU A 100 -6.68 -9.40 3.89
C GLU A 100 -6.21 -8.28 2.99
N LEU A 101 -5.04 -8.45 2.33
CA LEU A 101 -4.52 -7.45 1.39
C LEU A 101 -5.52 -7.17 0.26
N ASP A 102 -6.06 -8.21 -0.37
CA ASP A 102 -7.08 -8.06 -1.42
C ASP A 102 -8.37 -7.45 -0.87
N SER A 103 -8.85 -7.91 0.28
CA SER A 103 -10.04 -7.35 0.93
C SER A 103 -9.92 -5.85 1.18
N VAL A 104 -8.78 -5.40 1.72
CA VAL A 104 -8.54 -3.98 1.99
C VAL A 104 -8.36 -3.19 0.70
N LYS A 105 -7.65 -3.75 -0.30
CA LYS A 105 -7.54 -3.17 -1.65
C LYS A 105 -8.93 -2.85 -2.22
N GLN A 106 -9.85 -3.81 -2.20
CA GLN A 106 -11.20 -3.62 -2.71
C GLN A 106 -11.96 -2.53 -1.93
N ARG A 107 -11.82 -2.48 -0.60
CA ARG A 107 -12.43 -1.43 0.22
C ARG A 107 -11.89 -0.03 -0.11
N VAL A 108 -10.59 0.09 -0.39
CA VAL A 108 -9.98 1.37 -0.84
C VAL A 108 -10.53 1.78 -2.21
N ILE A 109 -10.68 0.83 -3.15
CA ILE A 109 -11.30 1.08 -4.45
C ILE A 109 -12.78 1.51 -4.29
N HIS A 110 -13.52 0.90 -3.37
CA HIS A 110 -14.90 1.32 -3.07
C HIS A 110 -14.96 2.75 -2.50
N CYS A 111 -14.00 3.17 -1.68
CA CYS A 111 -13.89 4.56 -1.23
C CYS A 111 -13.71 5.52 -2.42
N ALA A 112 -12.87 5.16 -3.39
CA ALA A 112 -12.65 5.97 -4.58
C ALA A 112 -13.91 6.05 -5.46
N ASN A 113 -14.61 4.93 -5.67
CA ASN A 113 -15.87 4.92 -6.41
C ASN A 113 -16.95 5.78 -5.72
N GLY A 114 -17.04 5.71 -4.38
CA GLY A 114 -17.93 6.56 -3.60
C GLY A 114 -17.62 8.04 -3.76
N ALA A 115 -16.33 8.41 -3.75
CA ALA A 115 -15.88 9.77 -3.95
C ALA A 115 -16.22 10.28 -5.37
N ALA A 116 -15.99 9.46 -6.40
CA ALA A 116 -16.33 9.78 -7.78
C ALA A 116 -17.84 10.01 -7.94
N THR A 117 -18.66 9.10 -7.39
CA THR A 117 -20.13 9.20 -7.44
C THR A 117 -20.63 10.47 -6.74
N ALA A 118 -20.10 10.78 -5.56
CA ALA A 118 -20.51 11.95 -4.77
C ALA A 118 -20.18 13.30 -5.44
N THR A 119 -19.10 13.35 -6.22
CA THR A 119 -18.62 14.58 -6.87
C THR A 119 -19.03 14.71 -8.34
N GLY A 120 -19.56 13.64 -8.94
CA GLY A 120 -19.89 13.58 -10.36
C GLY A 120 -18.66 13.38 -11.27
N CYS A 121 -17.50 13.06 -10.71
CA CYS A 121 -16.29 12.76 -11.47
C CYS A 121 -16.34 11.34 -12.07
N THR A 122 -15.59 11.15 -13.17
CA THR A 122 -15.19 9.80 -13.58
C THR A 122 -13.91 9.39 -12.86
N LEU A 123 -13.73 8.07 -12.66
CA LEU A 123 -12.59 7.49 -11.97
C LEU A 123 -11.84 6.52 -12.86
N GLU A 124 -10.53 6.68 -12.92
CA GLU A 124 -9.60 5.70 -13.45
C GLU A 124 -8.77 5.14 -12.31
N VAL A 125 -8.69 3.80 -12.23
CA VAL A 125 -7.87 3.08 -11.24
C VAL A 125 -6.81 2.29 -11.98
N SER A 126 -5.56 2.42 -11.56
CA SER A 126 -4.46 1.61 -12.10
C SER A 126 -3.56 1.10 -10.97
N GLU A 127 -2.96 -0.06 -11.21
CA GLU A 127 -1.94 -0.59 -10.31
C GLU A 127 -0.60 0.12 -10.58
N GLY A 128 0.08 0.53 -9.51
CA GLY A 128 1.34 1.27 -9.57
C GLY A 128 2.57 0.37 -9.61
N GLY A 129 2.42 -0.92 -9.94
CA GLY A 129 3.47 -1.93 -10.02
C GLY A 129 3.00 -3.29 -9.54
N ASP A 130 3.89 -4.28 -9.61
CA ASP A 130 3.58 -5.66 -9.24
C ASP A 130 3.27 -5.80 -7.74
N LEU A 131 2.43 -6.78 -7.41
CA LEU A 131 2.18 -7.22 -6.05
C LEU A 131 3.48 -7.70 -5.38
N ASN A 132 3.79 -7.15 -4.20
CA ASN A 132 4.71 -7.83 -3.29
C ASN A 132 3.87 -8.69 -2.33
N ALA A 133 4.00 -10.00 -2.40
CA ALA A 133 3.30 -10.90 -1.48
C ALA A 133 3.88 -10.80 -0.05
N PRO A 134 3.08 -11.06 1.00
CA PRO A 134 3.60 -11.16 2.36
C PRO A 134 4.52 -12.38 2.48
N MET A 135 5.53 -12.29 3.36
CA MET A 135 6.48 -13.39 3.57
C MET A 135 5.80 -14.59 4.22
N LYS A 136 5.88 -15.75 3.56
CA LYS A 136 5.49 -17.04 4.11
C LYS A 136 6.69 -17.69 4.78
N ILE A 137 6.72 -17.67 6.10
CA ILE A 137 7.87 -18.11 6.89
C ILE A 137 7.97 -19.62 6.93
N ASN A 138 9.18 -20.16 6.66
CA ASN A 138 9.52 -21.57 6.81
C ASN A 138 10.40 -21.78 8.05
N MET A 139 9.79 -22.16 9.15
CA MET A 139 10.50 -22.35 10.43
C MET A 139 11.55 -23.45 10.38
N ALA A 140 11.34 -24.55 9.62
CA ALA A 140 12.32 -25.61 9.48
C ALA A 140 13.61 -25.10 8.81
N PHE A 141 13.47 -24.26 7.78
CA PHE A 141 14.62 -23.66 7.10
C PHE A 141 15.35 -22.63 7.97
N ILE A 142 14.60 -21.85 8.75
CA ILE A 142 15.17 -20.93 9.75
C ILE A 142 16.02 -21.67 10.79
N GLU A 143 15.57 -22.80 11.30
CA GLU A 143 16.31 -23.56 12.30
C GLU A 143 17.61 -24.18 11.74
N VAL A 144 17.61 -24.60 10.47
CA VAL A 144 18.84 -25.02 9.77
C VAL A 144 19.84 -23.85 9.72
N TYR A 145 19.40 -22.66 9.35
CA TYR A 145 20.27 -21.48 9.28
C TYR A 145 20.77 -21.05 10.67
N ARG A 146 19.92 -21.07 11.70
CA ARG A 146 20.31 -20.81 13.10
C ARG A 146 21.39 -21.79 13.60
N SER A 147 21.24 -23.05 13.23
CA SER A 147 22.23 -24.08 13.57
C SER A 147 23.59 -23.81 12.91
N ALA A 148 23.59 -23.36 11.65
CA ALA A 148 24.81 -22.96 10.94
C ALA A 148 25.45 -21.74 11.59
N LEU A 149 24.68 -20.71 11.95
CA LEU A 149 25.22 -19.55 12.71
C LEU A 149 25.88 -19.96 14.01
N LYS A 150 25.22 -20.83 14.78
CA LYS A 150 25.76 -21.34 16.04
C LYS A 150 27.08 -22.11 15.86
N ALA A 151 27.21 -22.92 14.81
CA ALA A 151 28.44 -23.60 14.46
C ALA A 151 29.60 -22.67 14.15
N LEU A 152 29.30 -21.47 13.59
CA LEU A 152 30.27 -20.42 13.32
C LEU A 152 30.54 -19.50 14.52
N GLY A 153 29.95 -19.77 15.68
CA GLY A 153 30.07 -18.91 16.88
C GLY A 153 29.33 -17.56 16.76
N LEU A 154 28.43 -17.45 15.79
CA LEU A 154 27.65 -16.23 15.53
C LEU A 154 26.28 -16.29 16.25
N LYS A 155 25.77 -15.13 16.66
CA LYS A 155 24.46 -14.99 17.29
C LYS A 155 23.52 -14.16 16.43
N GLU A 156 22.25 -14.52 16.43
CA GLU A 156 21.17 -13.70 15.89
C GLU A 156 20.87 -12.54 16.84
N ASP A 157 20.66 -11.34 16.30
CA ASP A 157 20.26 -10.17 17.07
C ASP A 157 18.76 -10.24 17.35
N ILE A 158 18.35 -9.99 18.60
CA ILE A 158 16.95 -9.94 19.00
C ILE A 158 16.31 -8.70 18.35
N GLN A 159 15.28 -8.92 17.54
CA GLN A 159 14.47 -7.83 17.02
C GLN A 159 13.26 -7.57 17.91
N PRO A 160 12.91 -6.30 18.16
CA PRO A 160 11.61 -5.98 18.72
C PRO A 160 10.51 -6.43 17.73
N PRO A 161 9.46 -7.12 18.17
CA PRO A 161 8.53 -7.85 17.31
C PRO A 161 7.78 -7.03 16.27
N GLU A 162 7.71 -5.71 16.36
CA GLU A 162 6.76 -4.90 15.59
C GLU A 162 7.31 -3.64 14.92
N LYS A 163 8.59 -3.35 15.04
CA LYS A 163 9.18 -2.14 14.43
C LYS A 163 10.05 -2.52 13.23
N ASN A 164 9.77 -1.95 12.07
CA ASN A 164 10.47 -2.08 10.80
C ASN A 164 10.00 -3.25 9.91
N VAL A 165 8.70 -3.40 9.73
CA VAL A 165 8.15 -4.34 8.75
C VAL A 165 7.93 -3.59 7.43
N GLY A 166 8.76 -3.89 6.44
CA GLY A 166 8.63 -3.43 5.05
C GLY A 166 7.92 -4.45 4.17
N SER A 167 8.09 -4.31 2.87
CA SER A 167 7.71 -5.29 1.86
C SER A 167 8.91 -5.58 0.96
N SER A 168 8.99 -6.79 0.42
CA SER A 168 10.05 -7.22 -0.47
C SER A 168 9.53 -8.30 -1.41
N ASP A 169 10.08 -8.37 -2.61
CA ASP A 169 9.76 -9.37 -3.63
C ASP A 169 10.10 -10.82 -3.23
N ILE A 170 10.99 -11.02 -2.25
CA ILE A 170 11.23 -12.35 -1.68
C ILE A 170 9.94 -12.97 -1.10
N GLY A 171 8.98 -12.13 -0.70
CA GLY A 171 7.66 -12.59 -0.31
C GLY A 171 6.98 -13.38 -1.41
N ASN A 172 7.12 -12.97 -2.69
CA ASN A 172 6.54 -13.67 -3.84
C ASN A 172 7.19 -15.06 -4.01
N VAL A 173 8.50 -15.14 -3.87
CA VAL A 173 9.24 -16.42 -3.93
C VAL A 173 8.78 -17.36 -2.81
N SER A 174 8.56 -16.83 -1.61
CA SER A 174 8.10 -17.61 -0.46
C SER A 174 6.72 -18.25 -0.63
N GLN A 175 5.90 -17.78 -1.60
CA GLN A 175 4.61 -18.39 -1.90
C GLN A 175 4.73 -19.72 -2.65
N ILE A 176 5.83 -19.92 -3.38
CA ILE A 176 6.02 -21.05 -4.29
C ILE A 176 7.11 -22.03 -3.87
N MET A 177 8.03 -21.61 -3.00
CA MET A 177 9.08 -22.49 -2.47
C MET A 177 9.48 -22.09 -1.04
N PRO A 178 10.08 -23.02 -0.26
CA PRO A 178 10.66 -22.72 1.05
C PRO A 178 11.70 -21.59 0.95
N THR A 179 11.53 -20.55 1.75
CA THR A 179 12.41 -19.36 1.73
C THR A 179 12.73 -18.93 3.14
#